data_dd5dbbf48ef444042862eed007d4b378
#
_entry.id   dd5dbbf48ef444042862eed007d4b378
#
_cell.length_a   1.000
_cell.length_b   1.000
_cell.length_c   1.000
_cell.angle_alpha   90.00
_cell.angle_beta   90.00
_cell.angle_gamma   90.00
#
_symmetry.space_group_name_H-M   'P 1'
#
loop_
_entity.id
_entity.type
_entity.pdbx_description
1 polymer ?
#
loop_
_entity_poly.entity_id
_entity_poly.type
_entity_poly.pdbx_seq_one_letter_code
_entity_poly.pdbx_strand_id
1 'polypeptide(L)'
;MKKKGYYEYSNGIYPRKLWVHIGRDLDELIDSCFDECEPPDADYGGVTYDKAIRKQDDAYGVLVSFKCIKDMSMRYCCHEASHACDAIEDAIGMKHGGEPSAYLIGWIASCINKARLGIGDFVEIKDKEE
;
A
#
# COMPACT_ATOMS: atom_id res chain seq x y z
N MET A 1 -1.41 -18.60 13.58
CA MET A 1 -0.52 -17.49 13.86
C MET A 1 -0.47 -16.56 12.67
N LYS A 2 -0.75 -15.27 12.88
CA LYS A 2 -0.71 -14.29 11.78
C LYS A 2 0.73 -13.98 11.42
N LYS A 3 1.03 -14.06 10.14
CA LYS A 3 2.32 -13.63 9.63
C LYS A 3 2.35 -12.11 9.55
N LYS A 4 3.47 -11.51 9.90
CA LYS A 4 3.71 -10.08 9.74
C LYS A 4 4.25 -9.83 8.34
N GLY A 5 3.74 -8.84 7.68
CA GLY A 5 4.20 -8.48 6.35
C GLY A 5 3.22 -7.65 5.58
N TYR A 6 3.37 -7.67 4.29
CA TYR A 6 2.55 -6.86 3.39
C TYR A 6 2.40 -7.58 2.05
N TYR A 7 1.37 -7.20 1.30
CA TYR A 7 1.16 -7.71 -0.06
C TYR A 7 1.78 -6.77 -1.07
N GLU A 8 2.36 -7.35 -2.11
CA GLU A 8 2.95 -6.59 -3.20
C GLU A 8 2.20 -6.86 -4.50
N TYR A 9 1.87 -5.79 -5.21
CA TYR A 9 1.20 -5.85 -6.50
C TYR A 9 1.93 -4.98 -7.51
N SER A 10 2.07 -5.48 -8.73
CA SER A 10 2.70 -4.73 -9.83
C SER A 10 1.76 -4.73 -11.02
N ASN A 11 1.56 -3.55 -11.62
CA ASN A 11 0.66 -3.44 -12.77
C ASN A 11 1.33 -3.79 -14.11
N GLY A 12 2.65 -3.87 -14.14
CA GLY A 12 3.39 -4.20 -15.36
C GLY A 12 3.58 -3.04 -16.33
N ILE A 13 2.99 -1.90 -16.05
CA ILE A 13 3.05 -0.73 -16.95
C ILE A 13 3.81 0.43 -16.30
N TYR A 14 3.45 0.78 -15.07
CA TYR A 14 4.05 1.93 -14.38
C TYR A 14 5.16 1.48 -13.45
N PRO A 15 6.25 2.27 -13.34
CA PRO A 15 7.40 1.88 -12.51
C PRO A 15 7.16 2.18 -11.03
N ARG A 16 6.00 1.81 -10.53
CA ARG A 16 5.64 1.96 -9.11
C ARG A 16 4.91 0.72 -8.65
N LYS A 17 5.38 0.17 -7.55
CA LYS A 17 4.71 -0.97 -6.91
C LYS A 17 3.60 -0.46 -6.01
N LEU A 18 2.63 -1.31 -5.76
CA LEU A 18 1.61 -1.06 -4.76
C LEU A 18 1.80 -2.07 -3.64
N TRP A 19 1.99 -1.56 -2.42
CA TRP A 19 2.12 -2.39 -1.23
C TRP A 19 0.92 -2.16 -0.33
N VAL A 20 0.33 -3.25 0.17
CA VAL A 20 -0.83 -3.18 1.05
C VAL A 20 -0.50 -3.92 2.34
N HIS A 21 -0.56 -3.20 3.45
CA HIS A 21 -0.32 -3.72 4.79
C HIS A 21 -1.62 -3.68 5.59
N ILE A 22 -1.89 -4.77 6.30
CA ILE A 22 -3.04 -4.85 7.20
C ILE A 22 -2.53 -5.32 8.55
N GLY A 23 -2.56 -4.45 9.54
CA GLY A 23 -2.08 -4.79 10.87
C GLY A 23 -1.81 -3.57 11.72
N ARG A 24 -1.61 -3.81 13.01
CA ARG A 24 -1.34 -2.76 13.99
C ARG A 24 0.16 -2.49 14.17
N ASP A 25 0.99 -3.19 13.42
CA ASP A 25 2.44 -3.13 13.48
C ASP A 25 3.04 -2.23 12.40
N LEU A 26 2.33 -1.18 11.99
CA LEU A 26 2.79 -0.29 10.92
C LEU A 26 4.10 0.40 11.28
N ASP A 27 4.28 0.81 12.53
CA ASP A 27 5.53 1.45 12.96
C ASP A 27 6.73 0.53 12.75
N GLU A 28 6.57 -0.74 13.13
CA GLU A 28 7.60 -1.76 12.95
C GLU A 28 7.87 -2.00 11.46
N LEU A 29 6.81 -2.07 10.65
CA LEU A 29 6.93 -2.25 9.22
C LEU A 29 7.71 -1.12 8.56
N ILE A 30 7.36 0.12 8.88
CA ILE A 30 8.04 1.30 8.33
C ILE A 30 9.51 1.29 8.74
N ASP A 31 9.77 1.07 10.01
CA ASP A 31 11.14 1.07 10.52
C ASP A 31 12.00 0.00 9.84
N SER A 32 11.43 -1.16 9.60
CA SER A 32 12.16 -2.31 9.05
C SER A 32 12.26 -2.29 7.53
N CYS A 33 11.28 -1.77 6.82
CA CYS A 33 11.12 -2.04 5.40
C CYS A 33 11.07 -0.82 4.49
N PHE A 34 10.66 0.35 4.98
CA PHE A 34 10.38 1.48 4.09
C PHE A 34 11.00 2.77 4.55
N ASP A 35 11.64 3.47 3.61
CA ASP A 35 12.09 4.85 3.78
C ASP A 35 11.01 5.81 3.27
N GLU A 36 11.12 7.06 3.64
CA GLU A 36 10.23 8.16 3.25
C GLU A 36 8.80 7.99 3.78
N CYS A 37 8.63 7.18 4.82
CA CYS A 37 7.35 6.97 5.48
C CYS A 37 7.52 7.28 6.96
N GLU A 38 6.59 8.04 7.52
CA GLU A 38 6.57 8.32 8.95
C GLU A 38 5.34 7.68 9.58
N PRO A 39 5.44 7.21 10.82
CA PRO A 39 4.27 6.67 11.50
C PRO A 39 3.13 7.68 11.54
N PRO A 40 1.88 7.25 11.33
CA PRO A 40 0.75 8.17 11.37
C PRO A 40 0.46 8.61 12.79
N ASP A 41 -0.27 9.72 12.92
CA ASP A 41 -0.79 10.16 14.20
C ASP A 41 -1.77 9.13 14.78
N ALA A 42 -2.02 9.23 16.07
CA ALA A 42 -2.51 8.15 16.92
C ALA A 42 -3.76 7.38 16.46
N ASP A 43 -4.68 8.01 15.74
CA ASP A 43 -5.91 7.32 15.35
C ASP A 43 -6.15 7.37 13.85
N TYR A 44 -5.75 6.29 13.18
CA TYR A 44 -6.03 6.13 11.77
C TYR A 44 -6.72 4.78 11.53
N GLY A 45 -7.64 4.74 10.57
CA GLY A 45 -8.20 3.48 10.07
C GLY A 45 -7.40 3.00 8.87
N GLY A 46 -7.08 3.92 7.96
CA GLY A 46 -6.24 3.67 6.81
C GLY A 46 -5.34 4.86 6.52
N VAL A 47 -4.22 4.61 5.87
CA VAL A 47 -3.26 5.64 5.49
C VAL A 47 -2.57 5.24 4.18
N THR A 48 -2.28 6.23 3.34
CA THR A 48 -1.55 6.04 2.09
C THR A 48 -0.27 6.89 2.12
N TYR A 49 0.85 6.23 1.90
CA TYR A 49 2.14 6.89 1.72
C TYR A 49 2.40 6.98 0.23
N ASP A 50 2.37 8.20 -0.28
CA ASP A 50 2.49 8.47 -1.72
C ASP A 50 3.90 8.23 -2.26
N LYS A 51 4.88 8.15 -1.35
CA LYS A 51 6.27 7.99 -1.71
C LYS A 51 6.93 7.05 -0.73
N ALA A 52 6.96 5.79 -1.05
CA ALA A 52 7.62 4.79 -0.22
C ALA A 52 8.78 4.18 -1.00
N ILE A 53 9.90 3.99 -0.32
CA ILE A 53 11.09 3.38 -0.90
C ILE A 53 11.43 2.16 -0.06
N ARG A 54 11.39 0.99 -0.67
CA ARG A 54 11.69 -0.24 0.07
C ARG A 54 13.20 -0.35 0.32
N LYS A 55 13.58 -0.50 1.56
CA LYS A 55 14.99 -0.51 1.97
C LYS A 55 15.80 -1.62 1.34
N GLN A 56 15.19 -2.79 1.15
CA GLN A 56 15.88 -3.97 0.68
C GLN A 56 16.46 -3.81 -0.73
N ASP A 57 15.75 -3.13 -1.61
CA ASP A 57 16.10 -3.06 -3.04
C ASP A 57 15.90 -1.68 -3.66
N ASP A 58 15.61 -0.66 -2.84
CA ASP A 58 15.34 0.70 -3.28
C ASP A 58 14.18 0.79 -4.30
N ALA A 59 13.26 -0.16 -4.26
CA ALA A 59 12.08 -0.12 -5.12
C ALA A 59 11.16 1.03 -4.69
N TYR A 60 10.60 1.73 -5.67
CA TYR A 60 9.70 2.84 -5.45
C TYR A 60 8.26 2.37 -5.58
N GLY A 61 7.40 2.87 -4.70
CA GLY A 61 6.00 2.51 -4.75
C GLY A 61 5.14 3.33 -3.82
N VAL A 62 3.92 2.87 -3.68
CA VAL A 62 2.91 3.46 -2.81
C VAL A 62 2.57 2.42 -1.75
N LEU A 63 2.61 2.82 -0.49
CA LEU A 63 2.26 1.95 0.62
C LEU A 63 0.90 2.37 1.17
N VAL A 64 -0.03 1.44 1.17
CA VAL A 64 -1.36 1.61 1.77
C VAL A 64 -1.44 0.70 2.97
N SER A 65 -1.87 1.23 4.11
CA SER A 65 -1.99 0.43 5.34
C SER A 65 -3.35 0.63 5.97
N PHE A 66 -3.92 -0.48 6.43
CA PHE A 66 -5.13 -0.49 7.25
C PHE A 66 -4.80 -1.15 8.58
N LYS A 67 -5.35 -0.61 9.65
CA LYS A 67 -5.10 -1.12 11.00
C LYS A 67 -5.63 -2.54 11.17
N CYS A 68 -6.80 -2.83 10.61
CA CYS A 68 -7.40 -4.16 10.65
C CYS A 68 -8.46 -4.29 9.55
N ILE A 69 -8.94 -5.51 9.34
CA ILE A 69 -9.95 -5.79 8.31
C ILE A 69 -11.24 -5.01 8.54
N LYS A 70 -11.58 -4.73 9.79
CA LYS A 70 -12.78 -3.95 10.10
C LYS A 70 -12.73 -2.53 9.52
N ASP A 71 -11.54 -1.99 9.34
CA ASP A 71 -11.35 -0.64 8.77
C ASP A 71 -11.37 -0.65 7.24
N MET A 72 -11.51 -1.82 6.63
CA MET A 72 -11.50 -1.98 5.17
C MET A 72 -12.90 -2.02 4.59
N SER A 73 -13.75 -1.06 4.96
CA SER A 73 -15.02 -0.88 4.29
C SER A 73 -14.80 -0.43 2.85
N MET A 74 -15.78 -0.62 2.00
CA MET A 74 -15.69 -0.14 0.61
C MET A 74 -15.35 1.34 0.57
N ARG A 75 -15.98 2.13 1.44
CA ARG A 75 -15.72 3.58 1.53
C ARG A 75 -14.25 3.88 1.81
N TYR A 76 -13.65 3.23 2.81
CA TYR A 76 -12.27 3.50 3.17
C TYR A 76 -11.28 2.90 2.18
N CYS A 77 -11.59 1.74 1.62
CA CYS A 77 -10.76 1.17 0.56
C CYS A 77 -10.71 2.08 -0.67
N CYS A 78 -11.85 2.64 -1.07
CA CYS A 78 -11.90 3.57 -2.20
C CYS A 78 -11.19 4.88 -1.87
N HIS A 79 -11.31 5.36 -0.62
CA HIS A 79 -10.64 6.57 -0.17
C HIS A 79 -9.11 6.42 -0.31
N GLU A 80 -8.55 5.33 0.19
CA GLU A 80 -7.11 5.09 0.08
C GLU A 80 -6.70 4.78 -1.36
N ALA A 81 -7.54 4.08 -2.12
CA ALA A 81 -7.26 3.83 -3.53
C ALA A 81 -7.16 5.13 -4.34
N SER A 82 -7.98 6.12 -4.00
CA SER A 82 -7.93 7.43 -4.64
C SER A 82 -6.59 8.12 -4.38
N HIS A 83 -6.12 8.12 -3.15
CA HIS A 83 -4.81 8.67 -2.81
C HIS A 83 -3.69 7.94 -3.54
N ALA A 84 -3.75 6.62 -3.58
CA ALA A 84 -2.72 5.81 -4.26
C ALA A 84 -2.71 6.08 -5.77
N CYS A 85 -3.88 6.25 -6.36
CA CYS A 85 -4.01 6.58 -7.77
C CYS A 85 -3.36 7.93 -8.09
N ASP A 86 -3.67 8.95 -7.29
CA ASP A 86 -3.07 10.27 -7.44
C ASP A 86 -1.55 10.20 -7.30
N ALA A 87 -1.06 9.43 -6.35
CA ALA A 87 0.37 9.28 -6.10
C ALA A 87 1.10 8.68 -7.30
N ILE A 88 0.55 7.63 -7.88
CA ILE A 88 1.15 7.00 -9.06
C ILE A 88 1.11 7.95 -10.25
N GLU A 89 -0.01 8.62 -10.47
CA GLU A 89 -0.15 9.58 -11.57
C GLU A 89 0.83 10.74 -11.43
N ASP A 90 0.97 11.28 -10.24
CA ASP A 90 1.94 12.37 -9.99
C ASP A 90 3.37 11.89 -10.25
N ALA A 91 3.70 10.68 -9.84
CA ALA A 91 5.05 10.14 -9.98
C ALA A 91 5.48 9.98 -11.43
N ILE A 92 4.54 9.71 -12.34
CA ILE A 92 4.83 9.49 -13.75
C ILE A 92 4.42 10.65 -14.64
N GLY A 93 3.93 11.75 -14.05
CA GLY A 93 3.49 12.92 -14.82
C GLY A 93 2.21 12.69 -15.61
N MET A 94 1.37 11.77 -15.18
CA MET A 94 0.12 11.47 -15.85
C MET A 94 -0.98 12.40 -15.36
N LYS A 95 -1.79 12.89 -16.30
CA LYS A 95 -2.92 13.75 -15.95
C LYS A 95 -3.97 12.95 -15.16
N HIS A 96 -4.50 13.58 -14.11
CA HIS A 96 -5.60 12.99 -13.34
C HIS A 96 -6.90 13.02 -14.13
N GLY A 97 -7.72 12.01 -13.89
CA GLY A 97 -9.05 11.93 -14.49
C GLY A 97 -9.09 11.19 -15.82
N GLY A 98 -10.28 10.94 -16.32
CA GLY A 98 -10.51 10.24 -17.58
C GLY A 98 -10.37 8.72 -17.46
N GLU A 99 -10.38 8.06 -18.60
CA GLU A 99 -10.36 6.59 -18.66
C GLU A 99 -9.08 5.98 -18.08
N PRO A 100 -7.87 6.52 -18.36
CA PRO A 100 -6.68 5.93 -17.76
C PRO A 100 -6.71 5.94 -16.24
N SER A 101 -7.17 7.04 -15.62
CA SER A 101 -7.32 7.12 -14.17
C SER A 101 -8.35 6.13 -13.67
N ALA A 102 -9.46 5.97 -14.37
CA ALA A 102 -10.52 5.04 -13.98
C ALA A 102 -10.02 3.60 -13.96
N TYR A 103 -9.25 3.19 -14.97
CA TYR A 103 -8.64 1.86 -15.00
C TYR A 103 -7.63 1.69 -13.89
N LEU A 104 -6.82 2.69 -13.63
CA LEU A 104 -5.79 2.62 -12.59
C LEU A 104 -6.42 2.49 -11.21
N ILE A 105 -7.39 3.34 -10.89
CA ILE A 105 -8.03 3.29 -9.57
C ILE A 105 -8.81 1.96 -9.37
N GLY A 106 -9.41 1.45 -10.45
CA GLY A 106 -10.06 0.15 -10.40
C GLY A 106 -9.09 -0.97 -10.08
N TRP A 107 -7.91 -0.94 -10.69
CA TRP A 107 -6.86 -1.93 -10.40
C TRP A 107 -6.40 -1.83 -8.95
N ILE A 108 -6.16 -0.60 -8.46
CA ILE A 108 -5.71 -0.39 -7.07
C ILE A 108 -6.77 -0.90 -6.10
N ALA A 109 -8.03 -0.54 -6.31
CA ALA A 109 -9.12 -0.99 -5.44
C ALA A 109 -9.24 -2.51 -5.44
N SER A 110 -9.05 -3.14 -6.60
CA SER A 110 -9.04 -4.60 -6.70
C SER A 110 -7.89 -5.22 -5.90
N CYS A 111 -6.69 -4.61 -5.96
CA CYS A 111 -5.54 -5.09 -5.19
C CYS A 111 -5.79 -4.96 -3.69
N ILE A 112 -6.35 -3.85 -3.25
CA ILE A 112 -6.69 -3.65 -1.83
C ILE A 112 -7.68 -4.71 -1.38
N ASN A 113 -8.70 -5.00 -2.19
CA ASN A 113 -9.67 -6.03 -1.86
C ASN A 113 -9.04 -7.42 -1.85
N LYS A 114 -8.12 -7.71 -2.76
CA LYS A 114 -7.38 -8.97 -2.76
C LYS A 114 -6.57 -9.13 -1.48
N ALA A 115 -5.90 -8.06 -1.04
CA ALA A 115 -5.16 -8.07 0.22
C ALA A 115 -6.08 -8.37 1.39
N ARG A 116 -7.27 -7.76 1.41
CA ARG A 116 -8.28 -8.02 2.44
C ARG A 116 -8.68 -9.48 2.48
N LEU A 117 -8.69 -10.14 1.33
CA LEU A 117 -9.06 -11.57 1.19
C LEU A 117 -7.85 -12.50 1.32
N GLY A 118 -6.66 -11.96 1.52
CA GLY A 118 -5.46 -12.78 1.64
C GLY A 118 -4.92 -13.30 0.31
N ILE A 119 -5.19 -12.60 -0.78
CA ILE A 119 -4.80 -13.00 -2.14
C ILE A 119 -3.69 -12.10 -2.66
N GLY A 120 -2.59 -12.67 -3.12
CA GLY A 120 -1.48 -11.93 -3.72
C GLY A 120 -0.14 -12.37 -3.19
N ASP A 121 0.90 -11.69 -3.64
CA ASP A 121 2.27 -11.98 -3.23
C ASP A 121 2.53 -11.36 -1.85
N PHE A 122 2.61 -12.22 -0.85
CA PHE A 122 2.83 -11.79 0.53
C PHE A 122 4.32 -11.79 0.84
N VAL A 123 4.81 -10.64 1.26
CA VAL A 123 6.20 -10.48 1.69
C VAL A 123 6.22 -10.53 3.21
N GLU A 124 6.77 -11.59 3.76
CA GLU A 124 6.83 -11.79 5.20
C GLU A 124 8.01 -11.06 5.80
N ILE A 125 7.77 -10.35 6.90
CA ILE A 125 8.83 -9.74 7.69
C ILE A 125 9.30 -10.79 8.69
N LYS A 126 10.58 -11.16 8.61
CA LYS A 126 11.15 -12.10 9.56
C LYS A 126 11.63 -11.35 10.78
N ASP A 127 11.36 -11.91 11.95
CA ASP A 127 11.92 -11.40 13.17
C ASP A 127 13.44 -11.46 13.09
N LYS A 128 14.10 -10.43 13.63
CA LYS A 128 15.56 -10.45 13.70
C LYS A 128 15.96 -11.59 14.62
N GLU A 129 16.77 -12.49 14.11
CA GLU A 129 17.38 -13.50 14.95
C GLU A 129 18.44 -12.83 15.84
N GLU A 130 18.45 -13.26 17.06
CA GLU A 130 19.40 -12.75 18.04
C GLU A 130 20.70 -13.52 18.06
#